data_ecb9066a1ee5ac19ccf1850ac94fa7c5
#
_entry.id   ecb9066a1ee5ac19ccf1850ac94fa7c5
#
_cell.length_a   1.000
_cell.length_b   1.000
_cell.length_c   1.000
_cell.angle_alpha   90.00
_cell.angle_beta   90.00
_cell.angle_gamma   90.00
#
_symmetry.space_group_name_H-M   'P 1'
#
loop_
_entity.id
_entity.type
_entity.pdbx_description
1 polymer ?
#
loop_
_entity_poly.entity_id
_entity_poly.type
_entity_poly.pdbx_seq_one_letter_code
_entity_poly.pdbx_strand_id
1 'polypeptide(L)'
;KANRIRNLFAVFAIILTTFMITTVFSLGINYVENMKLMQVRTEGTTADVSLAMPTKVQEQQIRDLEYVKTVGTQYMVGSVAEKNDEGRELSIVLQYYDNTEWEEHYQRAIKDLVGNYPSNENEIMLSKDALSQLGITEPKRDMEISLSYYDKNGEQERTFKLSGWV
;
A
#
# COMPACT_ATOMS: atom_id res chain seq x y z
N LYS A 1 -23.03 -59.90 10.06
CA LYS A 1 -21.92 -59.35 9.25
C LYS A 1 -22.40 -58.24 8.31
N ALA A 2 -23.55 -58.36 7.66
CA ALA A 2 -24.10 -57.36 6.71
C ALA A 2 -24.29 -55.95 7.31
N ASN A 3 -24.74 -55.84 8.58
CA ASN A 3 -24.95 -54.58 9.25
C ASN A 3 -23.63 -53.78 9.52
N ARG A 4 -22.53 -54.47 9.75
CA ARG A 4 -21.24 -53.82 10.00
C ARG A 4 -20.67 -53.14 8.75
N ILE A 5 -20.80 -53.83 7.61
CA ILE A 5 -20.37 -53.29 6.32
C ILE A 5 -21.22 -52.08 5.93
N ARG A 6 -22.53 -52.16 6.08
CA ARG A 6 -23.43 -51.02 5.79
C ARG A 6 -23.14 -49.81 6.66
N ASN A 7 -22.90 -50.04 7.98
CA ASN A 7 -22.52 -48.94 8.89
C ASN A 7 -21.18 -48.35 8.52
N LEU A 8 -20.20 -49.17 8.10
CA LEU A 8 -18.89 -48.67 7.65
C LEU A 8 -19.02 -47.75 6.43
N PHE A 9 -19.84 -48.15 5.44
CA PHE A 9 -20.08 -47.30 4.27
C PHE A 9 -20.81 -46.01 4.64
N ALA A 10 -21.76 -46.04 5.56
CA ALA A 10 -22.44 -44.84 6.04
C ALA A 10 -21.47 -43.86 6.74
N VAL A 11 -20.60 -44.36 7.61
CA VAL A 11 -19.59 -43.55 8.29
C VAL A 11 -18.62 -42.98 7.29
N PHE A 12 -18.17 -43.79 6.33
CA PHE A 12 -17.25 -43.32 5.28
C PHE A 12 -17.88 -42.23 4.40
N ALA A 13 -19.13 -42.37 4.04
CA ALA A 13 -19.86 -41.34 3.28
C ALA A 13 -19.98 -40.03 4.07
N ILE A 14 -20.25 -40.06 5.37
CA ILE A 14 -20.34 -38.90 6.23
C ILE A 14 -18.94 -38.20 6.31
N ILE A 15 -17.88 -38.98 6.54
CA ILE A 15 -16.52 -38.47 6.61
C ILE A 15 -16.15 -37.75 5.28
N LEU A 16 -16.43 -38.42 4.15
CA LEU A 16 -16.11 -37.86 2.84
C LEU A 16 -16.87 -36.55 2.56
N THR A 17 -18.18 -36.56 2.88
CA THR A 17 -19.02 -35.37 2.69
C THR A 17 -18.57 -34.23 3.58
N THR A 18 -18.26 -34.46 4.85
CA THR A 18 -17.78 -33.48 5.79
C THR A 18 -16.43 -32.92 5.32
N PHE A 19 -15.54 -33.82 4.90
CA PHE A 19 -14.24 -33.40 4.37
C PHE A 19 -14.37 -32.49 3.12
N MET A 20 -15.23 -32.88 2.17
CA MET A 20 -15.46 -32.06 0.97
C MET A 20 -16.03 -30.69 1.32
N ILE A 21 -17.04 -30.63 2.19
CA ILE A 21 -17.65 -29.35 2.62
C ILE A 21 -16.58 -28.47 3.29
N THR A 22 -15.86 -29.02 4.26
CA THR A 22 -14.82 -28.27 4.99
C THR A 22 -13.74 -27.75 4.05
N THR A 23 -13.30 -28.59 3.10
CA THR A 23 -12.27 -28.20 2.12
C THR A 23 -12.76 -27.06 1.22
N VAL A 24 -13.98 -27.16 0.69
CA VAL A 24 -14.54 -26.11 -0.19
C VAL A 24 -14.68 -24.78 0.55
N PHE A 25 -15.22 -24.79 1.77
CA PHE A 25 -15.36 -23.57 2.56
C PHE A 25 -14.00 -22.98 2.96
N SER A 26 -13.05 -23.82 3.39
CA SER A 26 -11.70 -23.38 3.74
C SER A 26 -10.98 -22.75 2.56
N LEU A 27 -11.04 -23.39 1.38
CA LEU A 27 -10.44 -22.83 0.16
C LEU A 27 -11.13 -21.53 -0.24
N GLY A 28 -12.45 -21.46 -0.15
CA GLY A 28 -13.22 -20.27 -0.51
C GLY A 28 -12.85 -19.06 0.37
N ILE A 29 -12.79 -19.23 1.68
CA ILE A 29 -12.43 -18.19 2.63
C ILE A 29 -10.99 -17.72 2.38
N ASN A 30 -10.05 -18.66 2.31
CA ASN A 30 -8.65 -18.33 2.04
C ASN A 30 -8.45 -17.60 0.69
N TYR A 31 -9.22 -17.99 -0.33
CA TYR A 31 -9.16 -17.32 -1.63
C TYR A 31 -9.61 -15.85 -1.54
N VAL A 32 -10.74 -15.60 -0.88
CA VAL A 32 -11.26 -14.23 -0.70
C VAL A 32 -10.30 -13.37 0.11
N GLU A 33 -9.71 -13.89 1.19
CA GLU A 33 -8.74 -13.18 2.00
C GLU A 33 -7.46 -12.86 1.20
N ASN A 34 -6.95 -13.83 0.43
CA ASN A 34 -5.80 -13.61 -0.43
C ASN A 34 -6.07 -12.59 -1.53
N MET A 35 -7.26 -12.59 -2.13
CA MET A 35 -7.67 -11.60 -3.12
C MET A 35 -7.66 -10.18 -2.54
N LYS A 36 -8.22 -9.98 -1.34
CA LYS A 36 -8.19 -8.70 -0.64
C LYS A 36 -6.76 -8.24 -0.37
N LEU A 37 -5.90 -9.13 0.12
CA LEU A 37 -4.50 -8.82 0.36
C LEU A 37 -3.73 -8.46 -0.93
N MET A 38 -4.02 -9.16 -2.02
CA MET A 38 -3.42 -8.84 -3.32
C MET A 38 -3.88 -7.47 -3.81
N GLN A 39 -5.17 -7.16 -3.69
CA GLN A 39 -5.71 -5.85 -4.08
C GLN A 39 -5.03 -4.73 -3.30
N VAL A 40 -4.98 -4.82 -1.97
CA VAL A 40 -4.29 -3.84 -1.12
C VAL A 40 -2.82 -3.65 -1.52
N ARG A 41 -2.11 -4.73 -1.85
CA ARG A 41 -0.70 -4.66 -2.29
C ARG A 41 -0.53 -4.06 -3.68
N THR A 42 -1.49 -4.29 -4.58
CA THR A 42 -1.43 -3.78 -5.95
C THR A 42 -1.80 -2.30 -6.01
N GLU A 43 -2.80 -1.90 -5.23
CA GLU A 43 -3.27 -0.51 -5.17
C GLU A 43 -2.46 0.35 -4.21
N GLY A 44 -1.74 -0.27 -3.26
CA GLY A 44 -0.92 0.43 -2.27
C GLY A 44 -1.72 1.15 -1.19
N THR A 45 -3.03 0.90 -1.11
CA THR A 45 -3.92 1.50 -0.12
C THR A 45 -4.98 0.51 0.34
N THR A 46 -5.52 0.71 1.54
CA THR A 46 -6.67 -0.03 2.06
C THR A 46 -7.99 0.72 1.88
N ALA A 47 -7.98 1.87 1.21
CA ALA A 47 -9.19 2.62 0.91
C ALA A 47 -10.11 1.84 -0.03
N ASP A 48 -11.42 1.84 0.27
CA ASP A 48 -12.41 1.14 -0.56
C ASP A 48 -12.64 1.81 -1.91
N VAL A 49 -12.49 3.13 -1.97
CA VAL A 49 -12.71 3.95 -3.17
C VAL A 49 -11.73 5.11 -3.20
N SER A 50 -11.21 5.42 -4.38
CA SER A 50 -10.42 6.63 -4.64
C SER A 50 -11.09 7.49 -5.71
N LEU A 51 -11.04 8.81 -5.53
CA LEU A 51 -11.48 9.78 -6.52
C LEU A 51 -10.28 10.61 -6.97
N ALA A 52 -9.95 10.50 -8.25
CA ALA A 52 -8.84 11.25 -8.82
C ALA A 52 -9.22 12.71 -9.08
N MET A 53 -8.36 13.64 -8.69
CA MET A 53 -8.47 15.09 -8.92
C MET A 53 -9.83 15.68 -8.51
N PRO A 54 -10.32 15.44 -7.28
CA PRO A 54 -11.58 16.02 -6.84
C PRO A 54 -11.48 17.56 -6.76
N THR A 55 -12.59 18.22 -7.01
CA THR A 55 -12.73 19.62 -6.62
C THR A 55 -12.95 19.71 -5.11
N LYS A 56 -12.65 20.86 -4.49
CA LYS A 56 -12.91 21.08 -3.07
C LYS A 56 -14.37 20.84 -2.67
N VAL A 57 -15.31 21.14 -3.57
CA VAL A 57 -16.73 20.90 -3.35
C VAL A 57 -17.04 19.39 -3.31
N GLN A 58 -16.46 18.62 -4.22
CA GLN A 58 -16.63 17.17 -4.23
C GLN A 58 -15.99 16.51 -3.00
N GLU A 59 -14.81 16.96 -2.62
CA GLU A 59 -14.16 16.48 -1.38
C GLU A 59 -15.06 16.71 -0.16
N GLN A 60 -15.62 17.92 -0.02
CA GLN A 60 -16.51 18.22 1.10
C GLN A 60 -17.80 17.38 1.03
N GLN A 61 -18.39 17.20 -0.15
CA GLN A 61 -19.57 16.36 -0.33
C GLN A 61 -19.30 14.90 0.09
N ILE A 62 -18.12 14.36 -0.21
CA ILE A 62 -17.73 13.00 0.21
C ILE A 62 -17.59 12.92 1.73
N ARG A 63 -16.97 13.93 2.36
CA ARG A 63 -16.81 13.99 3.82
C ARG A 63 -18.14 14.09 4.57
N ASP A 64 -19.16 14.68 3.94
CA ASP A 64 -20.49 14.87 4.51
C ASP A 64 -21.39 13.61 4.37
N LEU A 65 -20.95 12.55 3.69
CA LEU A 65 -21.72 11.31 3.54
C LEU A 65 -21.68 10.48 4.83
N GLU A 66 -22.84 10.19 5.40
CA GLU A 66 -22.96 9.46 6.68
C GLU A 66 -22.33 8.06 6.69
N TYR A 67 -22.24 7.41 5.52
CA TYR A 67 -21.66 6.07 5.40
C TYR A 67 -20.14 6.09 5.15
N VAL A 68 -19.54 7.25 4.90
CA VAL A 68 -18.10 7.41 4.76
C VAL A 68 -17.47 7.58 6.14
N LYS A 69 -16.62 6.65 6.53
CA LYS A 69 -16.00 6.65 7.85
C LYS A 69 -14.76 7.52 7.94
N THR A 70 -13.90 7.41 6.93
CA THR A 70 -12.61 8.10 6.86
C THR A 70 -12.36 8.59 5.44
N VAL A 71 -11.81 9.79 5.31
CA VAL A 71 -11.40 10.38 4.04
C VAL A 71 -9.98 10.88 4.20
N GLY A 72 -9.05 10.19 3.57
CA GLY A 72 -7.67 10.61 3.45
C GLY A 72 -7.44 11.36 2.15
N THR A 73 -6.37 12.12 2.08
CA THR A 73 -6.03 12.92 0.91
C THR A 73 -4.57 12.70 0.52
N GLN A 74 -4.36 12.45 -0.78
CA GLN A 74 -3.04 12.28 -1.38
C GLN A 74 -2.80 13.38 -2.40
N TYR A 75 -1.60 13.95 -2.40
CA TYR A 75 -1.17 14.93 -3.38
C TYR A 75 0.11 14.49 -4.07
N MET A 76 0.15 14.58 -5.38
CA MET A 76 1.38 14.50 -6.13
C MET A 76 2.14 15.84 -5.97
N VAL A 77 3.33 15.78 -5.40
CA VAL A 77 4.20 16.95 -5.19
C VAL A 77 5.02 17.21 -6.45
N GLY A 78 5.60 16.17 -7.02
CA GLY A 78 6.44 16.28 -8.20
C GLY A 78 7.05 14.95 -8.62
N SER A 79 7.93 15.00 -9.62
CA SER A 79 8.73 13.87 -10.08
C SER A 79 10.21 14.20 -9.97
N VAL A 80 11.01 13.22 -9.55
CA VAL A 80 12.47 13.36 -9.44
C VAL A 80 13.06 13.57 -10.83
N ALA A 81 14.01 14.52 -10.93
CA ALA A 81 14.62 14.95 -12.18
C ALA A 81 15.98 14.28 -12.45
N GLU A 82 16.53 13.55 -11.48
CA GLU A 82 17.79 12.82 -11.64
C GLU A 82 17.70 11.75 -12.71
N LYS A 83 18.85 11.46 -13.31
CA LYS A 83 19.00 10.42 -14.32
C LYS A 83 19.91 9.32 -13.81
N ASN A 84 19.65 8.11 -14.26
CA ASN A 84 20.55 6.99 -14.03
C ASN A 84 21.81 7.10 -14.91
N ASP A 85 22.77 6.16 -14.72
CA ASP A 85 24.02 6.08 -15.48
C ASP A 85 23.81 5.94 -17.00
N GLU A 86 22.64 5.50 -17.43
CA GLU A 86 22.26 5.37 -18.84
C GLU A 86 21.59 6.66 -19.41
N GLY A 87 21.47 7.71 -18.59
CA GLY A 87 20.86 8.99 -18.95
C GLY A 87 19.33 8.99 -18.98
N ARG A 88 18.68 7.95 -18.44
CA ARG A 88 17.21 7.87 -18.30
C ARG A 88 16.79 8.51 -16.99
N GLU A 89 15.70 9.26 -17.02
CA GLU A 89 15.08 9.82 -15.82
C GLU A 89 14.66 8.72 -14.86
N LEU A 90 14.86 8.98 -13.56
CA LEU A 90 14.42 8.05 -12.51
C LEU A 90 12.89 8.05 -12.43
N SER A 91 12.31 6.88 -12.24
CA SER A 91 10.85 6.74 -12.11
C SER A 91 10.41 6.91 -10.65
N ILE A 92 10.74 8.07 -10.05
CA ILE A 92 10.42 8.39 -8.66
C ILE A 92 9.44 9.56 -8.62
N VAL A 93 8.28 9.33 -8.03
CA VAL A 93 7.25 10.35 -7.83
C VAL A 93 7.19 10.72 -6.36
N LEU A 94 7.26 12.02 -6.07
CA LEU A 94 7.09 12.56 -4.73
C LEU A 94 5.61 12.78 -4.44
N GLN A 95 5.15 12.21 -3.34
CA GLN A 95 3.76 12.25 -2.91
C GLN A 95 3.67 12.70 -1.46
N TYR A 96 2.61 13.41 -1.15
CA TYR A 96 2.24 13.77 0.21
C TYR A 96 0.92 13.08 0.55
N TYR A 97 0.85 12.52 1.73
CA TYR A 97 -0.35 11.95 2.33
C TYR A 97 -0.72 12.75 3.57
N ASP A 98 -1.99 13.06 3.75
CA ASP A 98 -2.43 13.58 5.04
C ASP A 98 -2.38 12.48 6.12
N ASN A 99 -2.54 12.86 7.39
CA ASN A 99 -2.44 11.90 8.50
C ASN A 99 -3.46 10.77 8.37
N THR A 100 -4.68 11.07 7.91
CA THR A 100 -5.73 10.06 7.72
C THR A 100 -5.37 9.08 6.63
N GLU A 101 -4.91 9.56 5.47
CA GLU A 101 -4.47 8.69 4.39
C GLU A 101 -3.29 7.83 4.82
N TRP A 102 -2.30 8.42 5.51
CA TRP A 102 -1.15 7.67 5.99
C TRP A 102 -1.54 6.59 7.01
N GLU A 103 -2.20 6.95 8.11
CA GLU A 103 -2.43 6.06 9.25
C GLU A 103 -3.50 5.01 8.96
N GLU A 104 -4.60 5.41 8.29
CA GLU A 104 -5.76 4.53 8.10
C GLU A 104 -5.70 3.71 6.81
N HIS A 105 -5.02 4.20 5.78
CA HIS A 105 -5.07 3.58 4.47
C HIS A 105 -3.70 3.11 3.98
N TYR A 106 -2.71 3.98 3.91
CA TYR A 106 -1.43 3.67 3.28
C TYR A 106 -0.52 2.81 4.17
N GLN A 107 -0.32 3.18 5.43
CA GLN A 107 0.56 2.44 6.36
C GLN A 107 0.13 0.98 6.54
N ARG A 108 -1.17 0.71 6.52
CA ARG A 108 -1.72 -0.65 6.64
C ARG A 108 -1.43 -1.53 5.43
N ALA A 109 -1.18 -0.93 4.27
CA ALA A 109 -0.81 -1.65 3.05
C ALA A 109 0.69 -1.97 2.96
N ILE A 110 1.52 -1.27 3.74
CA ILE A 110 2.98 -1.39 3.72
C ILE A 110 3.46 -2.54 4.60
N LYS A 111 4.56 -3.16 4.18
CA LYS A 111 5.34 -4.10 4.98
C LYS A 111 6.76 -3.57 5.16
N ASP A 112 7.39 -4.02 6.23
CA ASP A 112 8.81 -3.77 6.50
C ASP A 112 9.16 -2.28 6.62
N LEU A 113 8.24 -1.47 7.16
CA LEU A 113 8.45 -0.07 7.46
C LEU A 113 9.59 0.10 8.47
N VAL A 114 10.58 0.89 8.11
CA VAL A 114 11.69 1.31 9.00
C VAL A 114 11.64 2.81 9.18
N GLY A 115 11.66 3.28 10.42
CA GLY A 115 11.55 4.70 10.73
C GLY A 115 10.13 5.21 10.86
N ASN A 116 9.90 6.48 10.58
CA ASN A 116 8.62 7.15 10.73
C ASN A 116 8.24 7.91 9.47
N TYR A 117 6.94 8.16 9.29
CA TYR A 117 6.45 9.08 8.28
C TYR A 117 7.01 10.48 8.52
N PRO A 118 7.35 11.26 7.46
CA PRO A 118 7.86 12.63 7.59
C PRO A 118 6.97 13.50 8.48
N SER A 119 7.56 14.14 9.47
CA SER A 119 6.87 15.02 10.41
C SER A 119 6.89 16.49 9.99
N ASN A 120 7.76 16.83 9.06
CA ASN A 120 7.93 18.18 8.53
C ASN A 120 8.41 18.15 7.07
N GLU A 121 8.37 19.30 6.43
CA GLU A 121 8.70 19.47 5.01
C GLU A 121 10.17 19.24 4.64
N ASN A 122 11.09 19.10 5.60
CA ASN A 122 12.48 18.80 5.36
C ASN A 122 12.80 17.30 5.53
N GLU A 123 11.78 16.50 5.77
CA GLU A 123 11.92 15.05 5.88
C GLU A 123 11.31 14.35 4.68
N ILE A 124 11.87 13.19 4.35
CA ILE A 124 11.37 12.33 3.28
C ILE A 124 11.40 10.87 3.72
N MET A 125 10.42 10.11 3.27
CA MET A 125 10.42 8.65 3.33
C MET A 125 10.52 8.11 1.91
N LEU A 126 11.34 7.08 1.69
CA LEU A 126 11.56 6.52 0.37
C LEU A 126 11.25 5.01 0.35
N SER A 127 10.82 4.52 -0.80
CA SER A 127 10.76 3.08 -1.02
C SER A 127 12.17 2.50 -1.20
N LYS A 128 12.36 1.20 -0.93
CA LYS A 128 13.62 0.51 -1.22
C LYS A 128 14.01 0.59 -2.69
N ASP A 129 13.01 0.59 -3.56
CA ASP A 129 13.22 0.77 -5.00
C ASP A 129 13.75 2.16 -5.33
N ALA A 130 13.16 3.22 -4.76
CA ALA A 130 13.64 4.59 -4.92
C ALA A 130 15.07 4.76 -4.37
N LEU A 131 15.37 4.21 -3.20
CA LEU A 131 16.73 4.20 -2.65
C LEU A 131 17.72 3.52 -3.60
N SER A 132 17.34 2.37 -4.15
CA SER A 132 18.17 1.65 -5.13
C SER A 132 18.40 2.47 -6.40
N GLN A 133 17.37 3.13 -6.92
CA GLN A 133 17.49 4.00 -8.09
C GLN A 133 18.40 5.21 -7.83
N LEU A 134 18.41 5.73 -6.61
CA LEU A 134 19.30 6.81 -6.16
C LEU A 134 20.71 6.31 -5.79
N GLY A 135 21.01 5.01 -5.94
CA GLY A 135 22.31 4.44 -5.59
C GLY A 135 22.57 4.30 -4.09
N ILE A 136 21.55 4.43 -3.26
CA ILE A 136 21.64 4.33 -1.79
C ILE A 136 21.44 2.88 -1.36
N THR A 137 22.54 2.16 -1.13
CA THR A 137 22.53 0.73 -0.75
C THR A 137 22.41 0.49 0.75
N GLU A 138 22.89 1.44 1.57
CA GLU A 138 22.86 1.36 3.04
C GLU A 138 22.16 2.59 3.62
N PRO A 139 20.81 2.64 3.59
CA PRO A 139 20.08 3.79 4.12
C PRO A 139 20.24 3.88 5.64
N LYS A 140 20.41 5.09 6.14
CA LYS A 140 20.46 5.41 7.58
C LYS A 140 19.44 6.50 7.88
N ARG A 141 18.80 6.40 9.03
CA ARG A 141 17.90 7.48 9.49
C ARG A 141 18.70 8.78 9.64
N ASP A 142 18.04 9.88 9.36
CA ASP A 142 18.58 11.25 9.42
C ASP A 142 19.72 11.54 8.43
N MET A 143 20.02 10.61 7.50
CA MET A 143 20.95 10.94 6.41
C MET A 143 20.34 12.02 5.50
N GLU A 144 21.19 12.89 5.00
CA GLU A 144 20.79 13.92 4.06
C GLU A 144 20.78 13.38 2.62
N ILE A 145 19.71 13.68 1.91
CA ILE A 145 19.49 13.28 0.52
C ILE A 145 19.09 14.55 -0.24
N SER A 146 19.94 14.98 -1.16
CA SER A 146 19.62 16.09 -2.07
C SER A 146 18.92 15.53 -3.30
N LEU A 147 17.75 16.08 -3.63
CA LEU A 147 16.96 15.71 -4.79
C LEU A 147 16.63 16.93 -5.63
N SER A 148 16.80 16.76 -6.93
CA SER A 148 16.22 17.66 -7.93
C SER A 148 14.89 17.07 -8.39
N TYR A 149 13.84 17.86 -8.39
CA TYR A 149 12.51 17.41 -8.80
C TYR A 149 11.73 18.51 -9.52
N TYR A 150 10.81 18.10 -10.37
CA TYR A 150 9.88 19.00 -11.04
C TYR A 150 8.58 19.08 -10.24
N ASP A 151 8.20 20.28 -9.83
CA ASP A 151 6.89 20.60 -9.28
C ASP A 151 6.10 21.52 -10.25
N LYS A 152 4.95 22.04 -9.81
CA LYS A 152 4.13 22.98 -10.58
C LYS A 152 4.84 24.31 -10.93
N ASN A 153 5.94 24.65 -10.24
CA ASN A 153 6.72 25.88 -10.42
C ASN A 153 7.98 25.64 -11.27
N GLY A 154 8.24 24.43 -11.69
CA GLY A 154 9.43 24.02 -12.43
C GLY A 154 10.39 23.17 -11.62
N GLU A 155 11.66 23.18 -12.03
CA GLU A 155 12.72 22.41 -11.37
C GLU A 155 13.08 23.03 -10.02
N GLN A 156 13.11 22.19 -9.00
CA GLN A 156 13.48 22.53 -7.63
C GLN A 156 14.62 21.63 -7.17
N GLU A 157 15.51 22.15 -6.35
CA GLU A 157 16.53 21.36 -5.67
C GLU A 157 16.36 21.53 -4.16
N ARG A 158 16.29 20.41 -3.43
CA ARG A 158 16.12 20.43 -1.98
C ARG A 158 16.82 19.27 -1.31
N THR A 159 17.40 19.55 -0.15
CA THR A 159 17.99 18.52 0.71
C THR A 159 16.99 18.13 1.79
N PHE A 160 16.72 16.84 1.86
CA PHE A 160 15.81 16.22 2.84
C PHE A 160 16.59 15.34 3.79
N LYS A 161 16.04 15.14 4.99
CA LYS A 161 16.49 14.10 5.92
C LYS A 161 15.64 12.85 5.74
N LEU A 162 16.27 11.69 5.62
CA LEU A 162 15.58 10.42 5.51
C LEU A 162 14.95 10.03 6.85
N SER A 163 13.62 10.16 6.97
CA SER A 163 12.86 9.80 8.17
C SER A 163 12.60 8.31 8.29
N GLY A 164 12.52 7.62 7.14
CA GLY A 164 12.27 6.19 7.07
C GLY A 164 12.25 5.66 5.64
N TRP A 165 12.06 4.34 5.51
CA TRP A 165 11.91 3.66 4.22
C TRP A 165 11.01 2.43 4.31
N VAL A 166 10.49 1.98 3.17
CA VAL A 166 9.57 0.84 3.02
C VAL A 166 10.02 -0.11 1.93
#